data_adc3928c08e28be916ce61a24a39459d
#
_entry.id   adc3928c08e28be916ce61a24a39459d
#
_cell.length_a   1.000
_cell.length_b   1.000
_cell.length_c   1.000
_cell.angle_alpha   90.00
_cell.angle_beta   90.00
_cell.angle_gamma   90.00
#
_symmetry.space_group_name_H-M   'P 1'
#
loop_
_entity.id
_entity.type
_entity.pdbx_description
1 polymer ?
#
loop_
_entity_poly.entity_id
_entity_poly.type
_entity_poly.pdbx_seq_one_letter_code
_entity_poly.pdbx_strand_id
1 'polypeptide(L)'
;PPAYTGKPTLYLSDQPPGSLAVPVGARVTLRLYGRVGALEITESYSDTQPDEPSPTRAFKIDGDGFIQIGADRWEIAATADMAPRIQPAGELTRTLDGEMRLPFAASDDYGVTAGSAEIVLNLPRVERRHGLVIDPEPREAIVVDLPMPYRGDRAEIEELLVENLAEHPWAELPVALTFTAIDAAGQQGQSAPVEITLPGRRFLHPLARAIIEQRRDILWSQDNAPRTARLLRAISNRPEGLFPGDGQYLALRAAISSLERSELGTVERDDVSKVLWDLAIEIEDGALAVALEELRRARERLAEAMRQGATPEELQQLMDEYREAMRNYM
;
A
#
# COMPACT_ATOMS: atom_id res chain seq x y z
N PRO A 1 34.43 8.44 1.93
CA PRO A 1 33.12 8.51 2.60
C PRO A 1 32.59 7.10 2.87
N PRO A 2 31.62 6.94 3.80
CA PRO A 2 30.93 5.68 4.01
C PRO A 2 30.20 5.21 2.75
N ALA A 3 29.98 3.88 2.62
CA ALA A 3 29.37 3.30 1.42
C ALA A 3 27.94 3.79 1.19
N TYR A 4 27.16 4.03 2.26
CA TYR A 4 25.78 4.48 2.19
C TYR A 4 25.62 5.85 1.51
N THR A 5 26.66 6.71 1.56
CA THR A 5 26.57 8.05 0.96
C THR A 5 26.60 8.05 -0.56
N GLY A 6 27.02 6.96 -1.20
CA GLY A 6 27.22 6.88 -2.65
C GLY A 6 28.29 7.84 -3.20
N LYS A 7 28.95 8.64 -2.34
CA LYS A 7 29.92 9.67 -2.75
C LYS A 7 31.28 9.05 -3.12
N PRO A 8 31.95 9.59 -4.13
CA PRO A 8 33.28 9.14 -4.51
C PRO A 8 34.31 9.46 -3.41
N THR A 9 35.45 8.76 -3.46
CA THR A 9 36.57 9.05 -2.60
C THR A 9 37.08 10.47 -2.84
N LEU A 10 37.27 11.23 -1.77
CA LEU A 10 37.78 12.58 -1.81
C LEU A 10 39.29 12.54 -1.47
N TYR A 11 40.08 13.21 -2.26
CA TYR A 11 41.51 13.33 -2.02
C TYR A 11 41.84 14.68 -1.38
N LEU A 12 42.53 14.67 -0.23
CA LEU A 12 42.92 15.91 0.47
C LEU A 12 43.88 16.77 -0.35
N SER A 13 44.72 16.14 -1.21
CA SER A 13 45.57 16.84 -2.16
C SER A 13 44.83 17.77 -3.12
N ASP A 14 43.59 17.45 -3.40
CA ASP A 14 42.74 18.19 -4.35
C ASP A 14 41.83 19.23 -3.62
N GLN A 15 41.93 19.29 -2.30
CA GLN A 15 41.16 20.20 -1.45
C GLN A 15 42.06 21.29 -0.88
N PRO A 16 41.71 22.57 -1.04
CA PRO A 16 42.45 23.64 -0.38
C PRO A 16 42.38 23.51 1.14
N PRO A 17 43.42 23.86 1.89
CA PRO A 17 43.35 23.96 3.34
C PRO A 17 42.19 24.85 3.77
N GLY A 18 41.50 24.47 4.85
CA GLY A 18 40.32 25.20 5.34
C GLY A 18 39.23 24.26 5.84
N SER A 19 37.97 24.72 5.86
CA SER A 19 36.84 23.92 6.31
C SER A 19 36.41 22.88 5.28
N LEU A 20 36.23 21.64 5.73
CA LEU A 20 35.83 20.50 4.91
C LEU A 20 34.68 19.73 5.56
N ALA A 21 33.52 19.68 4.89
CA ALA A 21 32.38 18.89 5.34
C ALA A 21 32.58 17.41 4.97
N VAL A 22 32.51 16.52 5.94
CA VAL A 22 32.77 15.08 5.76
C VAL A 22 31.67 14.27 6.50
N PRO A 23 31.07 13.27 5.87
CA PRO A 23 30.08 12.43 6.53
C PRO A 23 30.68 11.69 7.73
N VAL A 24 29.95 11.62 8.84
CA VAL A 24 30.30 10.78 9.98
C VAL A 24 30.50 9.34 9.54
N GLY A 25 31.53 8.70 10.07
CA GLY A 25 31.90 7.34 9.67
C GLY A 25 32.84 7.27 8.46
N ALA A 26 33.21 8.41 7.87
CA ALA A 26 34.20 8.45 6.80
C ALA A 26 35.56 7.90 7.28
N ARG A 27 36.18 7.08 6.46
CA ARG A 27 37.50 6.55 6.72
C ARG A 27 38.57 7.37 6.00
N VAL A 28 39.49 7.96 6.74
CA VAL A 28 40.61 8.67 6.22
C VAL A 28 41.82 7.71 6.16
N THR A 29 42.51 7.69 5.03
CA THR A 29 43.76 6.95 4.86
C THR A 29 44.84 7.90 4.33
N LEU A 30 45.81 8.21 5.16
CA LEU A 30 46.97 9.01 4.80
C LEU A 30 48.11 8.08 4.38
N ARG A 31 48.63 8.25 3.17
CA ARG A 31 49.79 7.56 2.66
C ARG A 31 50.96 8.55 2.46
N LEU A 32 52.02 8.34 3.18
CA LEU A 32 53.17 9.21 3.20
C LEU A 32 54.23 8.67 2.25
N TYR A 33 54.65 9.51 1.32
CA TYR A 33 55.71 9.19 0.36
C TYR A 33 56.96 10.00 0.70
N GLY A 34 58.08 9.37 0.84
CA GLY A 34 59.37 10.00 1.14
C GLY A 34 60.02 9.45 2.43
N ARG A 35 60.84 10.26 3.10
CA ARG A 35 61.44 9.87 4.40
C ARG A 35 60.36 9.85 5.47
N VAL A 36 60.17 8.70 6.12
CA VAL A 36 59.25 8.56 7.23
C VAL A 36 59.63 9.52 8.36
N GLY A 37 58.70 10.31 8.86
CA GLY A 37 58.94 11.32 9.90
C GLY A 37 59.37 12.72 9.37
N ALA A 38 59.47 12.92 8.05
CA ALA A 38 59.79 14.25 7.47
C ALA A 38 58.61 15.23 7.51
N LEU A 39 57.35 14.75 7.61
CA LEU A 39 56.17 15.54 7.75
C LEU A 39 55.48 15.26 9.10
N GLU A 40 55.22 16.32 9.84
CA GLU A 40 54.43 16.23 11.07
C GLU A 40 52.95 16.13 10.70
N ILE A 41 52.30 15.13 11.25
CA ILE A 41 50.84 14.90 11.07
C ILE A 41 50.18 14.92 12.43
N THR A 42 49.26 15.83 12.60
CA THR A 42 48.41 15.94 13.80
C THR A 42 46.96 15.83 13.40
N GLU A 43 46.18 15.09 14.13
CA GLU A 43 44.74 14.92 13.93
C GLU A 43 44.06 14.68 15.26
N SER A 44 42.75 14.93 15.32
CA SER A 44 41.97 14.88 16.55
C SER A 44 41.15 13.62 16.74
N TYR A 45 41.35 12.58 15.91
CA TYR A 45 40.49 11.39 15.86
C TYR A 45 41.07 10.14 16.50
N SER A 46 42.38 10.11 16.75
CA SER A 46 43.04 8.99 17.38
C SER A 46 43.35 9.29 18.84
N ASP A 47 42.92 8.45 19.74
CA ASP A 47 43.17 8.58 21.19
C ASP A 47 44.69 8.42 21.53
N THR A 48 45.42 7.81 20.68
CA THR A 48 46.85 7.55 20.86
C THR A 48 47.61 7.81 19.58
N GLN A 49 48.60 8.69 19.59
CA GLN A 49 49.57 8.79 18.48
C GLN A 49 50.39 7.49 18.45
N PRO A 50 50.55 6.86 17.29
CA PRO A 50 51.39 5.65 17.20
C PRO A 50 52.81 5.98 17.57
N ASP A 51 53.39 5.21 18.49
CA ASP A 51 54.77 5.36 18.97
C ASP A 51 55.85 5.15 17.89
N GLU A 52 55.47 4.50 16.76
CA GLU A 52 56.36 4.28 15.62
C GLU A 52 55.84 4.99 14.36
N PRO A 53 56.72 5.69 13.62
CA PRO A 53 56.36 6.34 12.37
C PRO A 53 55.98 5.29 11.31
N SER A 54 54.72 5.24 10.94
CA SER A 54 54.18 4.36 9.87
C SER A 54 53.98 5.15 8.56
N PRO A 55 54.32 4.54 7.40
CA PRO A 55 54.06 5.16 6.10
C PRO A 55 52.57 5.29 5.77
N THR A 56 51.71 4.65 6.54
CA THR A 56 50.25 4.72 6.36
C THR A 56 49.56 4.91 7.70
N ARG A 57 48.69 5.92 7.79
CA ARG A 57 47.76 6.14 8.92
C ARG A 57 46.33 6.03 8.45
N ALA A 58 45.50 5.39 9.24
CA ALA A 58 44.07 5.29 8.95
C ALA A 58 43.25 5.53 10.24
N PHE A 59 42.26 6.39 10.16
CA PHE A 59 41.33 6.70 11.26
C PHE A 59 39.93 6.94 10.70
N LYS A 60 38.96 6.96 11.58
CA LYS A 60 37.55 7.20 11.25
C LYS A 60 37.12 8.57 11.80
N ILE A 61 36.35 9.30 11.03
CA ILE A 61 35.76 10.57 11.46
C ILE A 61 34.45 10.23 12.18
N ASP A 62 34.37 10.55 13.46
CA ASP A 62 33.20 10.32 14.32
C ASP A 62 32.58 11.61 14.86
N GLY A 63 33.22 12.74 14.62
CA GLY A 63 32.75 14.06 15.01
C GLY A 63 33.59 15.17 14.39
N ASP A 64 33.34 16.40 14.79
CA ASP A 64 34.12 17.57 14.36
C ASP A 64 35.57 17.46 14.84
N GLY A 65 36.49 18.00 14.04
CA GLY A 65 37.90 17.93 14.39
C GLY A 65 38.79 18.56 13.33
N PHE A 66 40.05 18.15 13.30
CA PHE A 66 40.99 18.67 12.32
C PHE A 66 41.99 17.61 11.84
N ILE A 67 42.54 17.85 10.66
CA ILE A 67 43.70 17.12 10.11
C ILE A 67 44.71 18.18 9.69
N GLN A 68 45.94 18.07 10.21
CA GLN A 68 47.06 18.95 9.84
C GLN A 68 48.22 18.13 9.31
N ILE A 69 48.72 18.54 8.15
CA ILE A 69 49.88 17.89 7.47
C ILE A 69 50.89 19.00 7.15
N GLY A 70 51.95 19.09 7.98
CA GLY A 70 52.90 20.19 7.87
C GLY A 70 52.24 21.56 8.10
N ALA A 71 52.27 22.45 7.09
CA ALA A 71 51.64 23.77 7.15
C ALA A 71 50.13 23.81 6.80
N ASP A 72 49.64 22.75 6.15
CA ASP A 72 48.28 22.66 5.67
C ASP A 72 47.36 22.08 6.75
N ARG A 73 46.23 22.76 7.00
CA ARG A 73 45.27 22.36 8.01
C ARG A 73 43.86 22.36 7.44
N TRP A 74 43.13 21.26 7.67
CA TRP A 74 41.70 21.10 7.33
C TRP A 74 40.91 20.98 8.63
N GLU A 75 39.96 21.90 8.84
CA GLU A 75 38.95 21.80 9.87
C GLU A 75 37.80 20.95 9.34
N ILE A 76 37.55 19.83 9.99
CA ILE A 76 36.56 18.87 9.56
C ILE A 76 35.24 19.17 10.28
N ALA A 77 34.22 19.50 9.49
CA ALA A 77 32.83 19.58 9.96
C ALA A 77 32.16 18.22 9.65
N ALA A 78 31.94 17.44 10.69
CA ALA A 78 31.34 16.13 10.56
C ALA A 78 29.82 16.26 10.35
N THR A 79 29.34 15.75 9.23
CA THR A 79 27.89 15.78 8.92
C THR A 79 27.28 14.45 9.33
N ALA A 80 26.37 14.48 10.30
CA ALA A 80 25.59 13.31 10.69
C ALA A 80 24.57 12.96 9.60
N ASP A 81 24.36 11.65 9.41
CA ASP A 81 23.31 11.11 8.60
C ASP A 81 21.95 11.28 9.27
N MET A 82 20.95 11.71 8.53
CA MET A 82 19.60 11.91 9.04
C MET A 82 18.72 10.73 8.66
N ALA A 83 17.83 10.34 9.58
CA ALA A 83 16.85 9.31 9.26
C ALA A 83 15.89 9.80 8.16
N PRO A 84 15.47 8.91 7.25
CA PRO A 84 14.57 9.24 6.16
C PRO A 84 13.21 9.71 6.69
N ARG A 85 12.52 10.53 5.91
CA ARG A 85 11.16 10.99 6.18
C ARG A 85 10.22 10.41 5.14
N ILE A 86 9.01 10.05 5.58
CA ILE A 86 7.97 9.54 4.70
C ILE A 86 6.60 10.02 5.18
N GLN A 87 5.72 10.32 4.23
CA GLN A 87 4.36 10.77 4.52
C GLN A 87 3.42 10.53 3.33
N PRO A 88 2.09 10.46 3.55
CA PRO A 88 1.14 10.51 2.44
C PRO A 88 1.25 11.86 1.72
N ALA A 89 1.15 11.83 0.39
CA ALA A 89 1.30 13.01 -0.48
C ALA A 89 -0.01 13.37 -1.20
N GLY A 90 -1.13 12.75 -0.85
CA GLY A 90 -2.41 13.02 -1.47
C GLY A 90 -3.56 12.24 -0.85
N GLU A 91 -4.72 12.32 -1.48
CA GLU A 91 -5.92 11.61 -1.04
C GLU A 91 -5.93 10.16 -1.53
N LEU A 92 -6.48 9.29 -0.69
CA LEU A 92 -6.77 7.91 -1.07
C LEU A 92 -7.85 7.88 -2.15
N THR A 93 -7.55 7.24 -3.27
CA THR A 93 -8.52 6.96 -4.33
C THR A 93 -8.68 5.45 -4.52
N ARG A 94 -9.80 5.04 -5.14
CA ARG A 94 -10.05 3.62 -5.46
C ARG A 94 -10.68 3.44 -6.83
N THR A 95 -10.42 2.31 -7.46
CA THR A 95 -11.12 1.85 -8.66
C THR A 95 -12.46 1.19 -8.29
N LEU A 96 -13.27 0.86 -9.30
CA LEU A 96 -14.52 0.09 -9.11
C LEU A 96 -14.26 -1.31 -8.54
N ASP A 97 -13.13 -1.92 -8.90
CA ASP A 97 -12.71 -3.24 -8.43
C ASP A 97 -12.08 -3.22 -7.04
N GLY A 98 -11.96 -2.03 -6.43
CA GLY A 98 -11.44 -1.86 -5.08
C GLY A 98 -9.92 -1.74 -4.99
N GLU A 99 -9.21 -1.55 -6.12
CA GLU A 99 -7.79 -1.24 -6.10
C GLU A 99 -7.56 0.10 -5.40
N MET A 100 -6.78 0.08 -4.36
CA MET A 100 -6.35 1.23 -3.59
C MET A 100 -5.23 1.98 -4.30
N ARG A 101 -5.29 3.31 -4.29
CA ARG A 101 -4.24 4.19 -4.80
C ARG A 101 -4.01 5.32 -3.81
N LEU A 102 -2.83 5.32 -3.20
CA LEU A 102 -2.45 6.33 -2.19
C LEU A 102 -1.08 6.91 -2.55
N PRO A 103 -1.00 8.19 -2.94
CA PRO A 103 0.27 8.87 -3.17
C PRO A 103 1.06 8.99 -1.88
N PHE A 104 2.37 8.81 -1.95
CA PHE A 104 3.28 9.06 -0.84
C PHE A 104 4.53 9.80 -1.32
N ALA A 105 5.16 10.52 -0.39
CA ALA A 105 6.44 11.17 -0.60
C ALA A 105 7.43 10.74 0.48
N ALA A 106 8.66 10.48 0.07
CA ALA A 106 9.76 10.17 0.97
C ALA A 106 10.99 10.98 0.61
N SER A 107 11.79 11.33 1.61
CA SER A 107 13.03 12.10 1.41
C SER A 107 14.11 11.68 2.38
N ASP A 108 15.37 11.77 1.91
CA ASP A 108 16.57 11.43 2.66
C ASP A 108 17.79 12.13 2.06
N ASP A 109 18.79 12.47 2.89
CA ASP A 109 20.00 13.17 2.46
C ASP A 109 20.97 12.31 1.61
N TYR A 110 20.88 10.98 1.73
CA TYR A 110 21.67 10.02 0.92
C TYR A 110 20.79 9.04 0.13
N GLY A 111 19.49 9.17 0.22
CA GLY A 111 18.52 8.45 -0.57
C GLY A 111 17.87 7.26 0.12
N VAL A 112 16.56 7.15 -0.09
CA VAL A 112 15.73 6.06 0.42
C VAL A 112 16.01 4.78 -0.37
N THR A 113 16.28 3.69 0.32
CA THR A 113 16.59 2.39 -0.31
C THR A 113 15.39 1.46 -0.40
N ALA A 114 14.53 1.50 0.63
CA ALA A 114 13.33 0.68 0.72
C ALA A 114 12.25 1.38 1.53
N GLY A 115 11.03 0.91 1.40
CA GLY A 115 9.91 1.34 2.24
C GLY A 115 8.81 0.30 2.28
N SER A 116 7.96 0.41 3.28
CA SER A 116 6.77 -0.43 3.45
C SER A 116 5.60 0.37 3.99
N ALA A 117 4.40 -0.13 3.76
CA ALA A 117 3.17 0.34 4.39
C ALA A 117 2.62 -0.79 5.27
N GLU A 118 2.42 -0.51 6.54
CA GLU A 118 1.74 -1.39 7.47
C GLU A 118 0.30 -0.94 7.66
N ILE A 119 -0.66 -1.86 7.52
CA ILE A 119 -2.08 -1.60 7.66
C ILE A 119 -2.63 -2.49 8.77
N VAL A 120 -3.24 -1.87 9.78
CA VAL A 120 -3.84 -2.55 10.92
C VAL A 120 -5.29 -2.14 11.10
N LEU A 121 -6.13 -3.05 11.60
CA LEU A 121 -7.53 -2.75 11.90
C LEU A 121 -7.64 -1.68 13.00
N ASN A 122 -8.37 -0.59 12.72
CA ASN A 122 -8.70 0.42 13.71
C ASN A 122 -9.98 0.02 14.46
N LEU A 123 -9.88 -1.02 15.30
CA LEU A 123 -11.02 -1.60 16.00
C LEU A 123 -11.89 -0.58 16.77
N PRO A 124 -11.34 0.45 17.44
CA PRO A 124 -12.14 1.47 18.10
C PRO A 124 -13.06 2.28 17.17
N ARG A 125 -12.73 2.33 15.88
CA ARG A 125 -13.51 3.06 14.87
C ARG A 125 -14.53 2.17 14.15
N VAL A 126 -14.45 0.86 14.32
CA VAL A 126 -15.39 -0.08 13.69
C VAL A 126 -16.77 0.10 14.29
N GLU A 127 -17.76 0.27 13.42
CA GLU A 127 -19.16 0.30 13.82
C GLU A 127 -19.62 -1.11 14.21
N ARG A 128 -19.71 -1.33 15.53
CA ARG A 128 -20.01 -2.65 16.15
C ARG A 128 -21.50 -2.97 16.07
N ARG A 129 -21.96 -3.38 14.87
CA ARG A 129 -23.35 -3.79 14.62
C ARG A 129 -23.42 -5.04 13.75
N HIS A 130 -24.54 -5.73 13.75
CA HIS A 130 -24.81 -6.98 13.03
C HIS A 130 -23.76 -8.07 13.37
N GLY A 131 -23.07 -8.65 12.39
CA GLY A 131 -22.01 -9.63 12.62
C GLY A 131 -20.77 -9.06 13.29
N LEU A 132 -20.58 -7.74 13.27
CA LEU A 132 -19.41 -7.08 13.89
C LEU A 132 -19.58 -6.79 15.39
N VAL A 133 -20.70 -7.17 16.00
CA VAL A 133 -20.94 -6.98 17.45
C VAL A 133 -19.97 -7.80 18.29
N ILE A 134 -19.71 -9.03 17.88
CA ILE A 134 -18.76 -9.92 18.56
C ILE A 134 -17.31 -9.50 18.26
N ASP A 135 -16.37 -9.97 19.06
CA ASP A 135 -14.97 -9.63 18.85
C ASP A 135 -14.40 -10.27 17.56
N PRO A 136 -13.54 -9.56 16.82
CA PRO A 136 -12.92 -10.11 15.64
C PRO A 136 -11.91 -11.19 15.99
N GLU A 137 -11.72 -12.13 15.08
CA GLU A 137 -10.57 -13.01 15.14
C GLU A 137 -9.27 -12.21 14.98
N PRO A 138 -8.21 -12.55 15.74
CA PRO A 138 -6.93 -11.89 15.60
C PRO A 138 -6.34 -12.15 14.20
N ARG A 139 -5.81 -11.09 13.58
CA ARG A 139 -5.13 -11.16 12.29
C ARG A 139 -3.85 -10.34 12.34
N GLU A 140 -2.85 -10.80 11.61
CA GLU A 140 -1.61 -10.06 11.43
C GLU A 140 -1.85 -8.77 10.63
N ALA A 141 -0.99 -7.78 10.83
CA ALA A 141 -0.97 -6.58 10.03
C ALA A 141 -0.70 -6.93 8.55
N ILE A 142 -1.32 -6.18 7.66
CA ILE A 142 -0.96 -6.25 6.23
C ILE A 142 0.30 -5.41 6.05
N VAL A 143 1.35 -6.01 5.51
CA VAL A 143 2.59 -5.30 5.16
C VAL A 143 2.77 -5.35 3.66
N VAL A 144 2.91 -4.18 3.05
CA VAL A 144 3.06 -4.01 1.61
C VAL A 144 4.35 -3.26 1.34
N ASP A 145 5.17 -3.75 0.42
CA ASP A 145 6.37 -3.05 -0.02
C ASP A 145 6.01 -1.83 -0.87
N LEU A 146 6.68 -0.71 -0.62
CA LEU A 146 6.48 0.49 -1.41
C LEU A 146 7.27 0.44 -2.72
N PRO A 147 6.68 0.90 -3.84
CA PRO A 147 7.41 1.03 -5.08
C PRO A 147 8.53 2.05 -4.93
N MET A 148 9.70 1.71 -5.47
CA MET A 148 10.87 2.58 -5.46
C MET A 148 11.30 2.88 -6.89
N PRO A 149 11.67 4.13 -7.22
CA PRO A 149 12.14 4.48 -8.55
C PRO A 149 13.41 3.70 -8.90
N TYR A 150 13.45 3.16 -10.12
CA TYR A 150 14.60 2.39 -10.61
C TYR A 150 15.83 3.24 -10.92
N ARG A 151 15.67 4.57 -11.09
CA ARG A 151 16.71 5.52 -11.49
C ARG A 151 16.59 6.80 -10.67
N GLY A 152 17.70 7.50 -10.50
CA GLY A 152 17.82 8.72 -9.71
C GLY A 152 18.55 8.48 -8.39
N ASP A 153 18.79 9.56 -7.66
CA ASP A 153 19.48 9.54 -6.37
C ASP A 153 18.58 9.14 -5.19
N ARG A 154 17.27 9.06 -5.43
CA ARG A 154 16.24 8.75 -4.42
C ARG A 154 16.27 9.67 -3.18
N ALA A 155 16.87 10.84 -3.30
CA ALA A 155 16.86 11.84 -2.23
C ALA A 155 15.46 12.39 -2.00
N GLU A 156 14.68 12.50 -3.06
CA GLU A 156 13.26 12.87 -3.03
C GLU A 156 12.48 11.88 -3.91
N ILE A 157 11.46 11.25 -3.33
CA ILE A 157 10.61 10.26 -3.99
C ILE A 157 9.16 10.73 -3.87
N GLU A 158 8.45 10.76 -4.98
CA GLU A 158 7.01 10.86 -5.06
C GLU A 158 6.51 9.69 -5.90
N GLU A 159 5.78 8.77 -5.27
CA GLU A 159 5.31 7.53 -5.88
C GLU A 159 3.88 7.22 -5.43
N LEU A 160 3.28 6.22 -6.06
CA LEU A 160 1.92 5.79 -5.80
C LEU A 160 1.90 4.37 -5.26
N LEU A 161 1.43 4.19 -4.03
CA LEU A 161 1.09 2.88 -3.51
C LEU A 161 -0.18 2.40 -4.21
N VAL A 162 -0.08 1.29 -4.95
CA VAL A 162 -1.19 0.67 -5.66
C VAL A 162 -1.32 -0.78 -5.19
N GLU A 163 -2.46 -1.09 -4.55
CA GLU A 163 -2.74 -2.43 -4.03
C GLU A 163 -4.21 -2.78 -4.15
N ASN A 164 -4.49 -4.04 -4.42
CA ASN A 164 -5.85 -4.55 -4.43
C ASN A 164 -6.09 -5.45 -3.21
N LEU A 165 -6.67 -4.87 -2.18
CA LEU A 165 -7.04 -5.52 -0.93
C LEU A 165 -8.56 -5.73 -0.81
N ALA A 166 -9.29 -5.72 -1.92
CA ALA A 166 -10.74 -5.82 -1.95
C ALA A 166 -11.28 -7.13 -1.37
N GLU A 167 -10.52 -8.22 -1.45
CA GLU A 167 -10.87 -9.50 -0.85
C GLU A 167 -10.51 -9.64 0.62
N HIS A 168 -9.67 -8.73 1.14
CA HIS A 168 -9.20 -8.82 2.51
C HIS A 168 -10.36 -8.70 3.52
N PRO A 169 -10.33 -9.43 4.65
CA PRO A 169 -11.39 -9.36 5.67
C PRO A 169 -11.67 -7.96 6.21
N TRP A 170 -10.71 -7.05 6.12
CA TRP A 170 -10.85 -5.66 6.55
C TRP A 170 -11.33 -4.72 5.45
N ALA A 171 -11.64 -5.22 4.24
CA ALA A 171 -12.21 -4.39 3.18
C ALA A 171 -13.48 -3.67 3.67
N GLU A 172 -13.63 -2.40 3.32
CA GLU A 172 -14.70 -1.49 3.77
C GLU A 172 -14.74 -1.25 5.30
N LEU A 173 -13.66 -1.61 6.04
CA LEU A 173 -13.53 -1.31 7.46
C LEU A 173 -12.48 -0.21 7.71
N PRO A 174 -12.60 0.53 8.84
CA PRO A 174 -11.61 1.51 9.23
C PRO A 174 -10.28 0.82 9.62
N VAL A 175 -9.19 1.29 9.04
CA VAL A 175 -7.84 0.83 9.32
C VAL A 175 -6.91 2.02 9.57
N ALA A 176 -5.78 1.77 10.24
CA ALA A 176 -4.68 2.70 10.36
C ALA A 176 -3.54 2.22 9.47
N LEU A 177 -3.05 3.10 8.60
CA LEU A 177 -1.93 2.86 7.70
C LEU A 177 -0.72 3.67 8.15
N THR A 178 0.43 3.02 8.29
CA THR A 178 1.70 3.66 8.66
C THR A 178 2.73 3.35 7.59
N PHE A 179 3.36 4.39 7.06
CA PHE A 179 4.48 4.24 6.15
C PHE A 179 5.79 4.17 6.91
N THR A 180 6.72 3.34 6.44
CA THR A 180 8.10 3.24 6.91
C THR A 180 9.04 3.37 5.72
N ALA A 181 10.07 4.21 5.84
CA ALA A 181 11.16 4.33 4.86
C ALA A 181 12.47 3.89 5.52
N ILE A 182 13.38 3.35 4.72
CA ILE A 182 14.71 2.89 5.14
C ILE A 182 15.74 3.51 4.20
N ASP A 183 16.79 4.10 4.77
CA ASP A 183 17.93 4.65 4.04
C ASP A 183 19.02 3.60 3.74
N ALA A 184 20.11 4.04 3.15
CA ALA A 184 21.27 3.17 2.85
C ALA A 184 22.14 2.87 4.09
N ALA A 185 21.99 3.63 5.17
CA ALA A 185 22.65 3.37 6.46
C ALA A 185 21.86 2.40 7.35
N GLY A 186 20.60 2.09 6.97
CA GLY A 186 19.69 1.23 7.72
C GLY A 186 18.87 1.98 8.77
N GLN A 187 18.85 3.32 8.73
CA GLN A 187 17.98 4.12 9.59
C GLN A 187 16.54 4.03 9.08
N GLN A 188 15.59 4.15 9.99
CA GLN A 188 14.16 4.06 9.68
C GLN A 188 13.45 5.37 10.05
N GLY A 189 12.62 5.84 9.13
CA GLY A 189 11.68 6.91 9.38
C GLY A 189 10.24 6.43 9.20
N GLN A 190 9.35 6.85 10.06
CA GLN A 190 7.94 6.45 10.03
C GLN A 190 7.02 7.66 9.91
N SER A 191 5.92 7.50 9.19
CA SER A 191 4.84 8.50 9.18
C SER A 191 4.00 8.43 10.46
N ALA A 192 3.23 9.48 10.71
CA ALA A 192 2.08 9.34 11.59
C ALA A 192 1.08 8.34 10.99
N PRO A 193 0.34 7.56 11.81
CA PRO A 193 -0.73 6.70 11.31
C PRO A 193 -1.82 7.50 10.60
N VAL A 194 -2.22 7.04 9.42
CA VAL A 194 -3.30 7.62 8.63
C VAL A 194 -4.54 6.77 8.77
N GLU A 195 -5.61 7.36 9.29
CA GLU A 195 -6.90 6.67 9.39
C GLU A 195 -7.61 6.67 8.03
N ILE A 196 -7.87 5.49 7.48
CA ILE A 196 -8.58 5.32 6.22
C ILE A 196 -9.64 4.22 6.34
N THR A 197 -10.60 4.22 5.43
CA THR A 197 -11.42 3.02 5.17
C THR A 197 -10.71 2.20 4.10
N LEU A 198 -10.37 0.95 4.39
CA LEU A 198 -9.69 0.08 3.43
C LEU A 198 -10.59 -0.12 2.22
N PRO A 199 -10.15 0.23 1.00
CA PRO A 199 -10.97 0.09 -0.19
C PRO A 199 -11.40 -1.36 -0.44
N GLY A 200 -12.68 -1.52 -0.79
CA GLY A 200 -13.25 -2.77 -1.25
C GLY A 200 -13.87 -2.61 -2.64
N ARG A 201 -14.15 -3.73 -3.32
CA ARG A 201 -14.91 -3.73 -4.57
C ARG A 201 -16.33 -3.21 -4.32
N ARG A 202 -16.81 -2.34 -5.20
CA ARG A 202 -18.19 -1.86 -5.15
C ARG A 202 -19.13 -2.89 -5.75
N PHE A 203 -20.11 -3.30 -4.96
CA PHE A 203 -21.22 -4.13 -5.40
C PHE A 203 -22.50 -3.28 -5.45
N LEU A 204 -23.11 -3.18 -6.60
CA LEU A 204 -24.34 -2.41 -6.81
C LEU A 204 -25.58 -3.32 -6.73
N HIS A 205 -25.47 -4.57 -7.20
CA HIS A 205 -26.56 -5.53 -7.16
C HIS A 205 -26.92 -5.89 -5.71
N PRO A 206 -28.20 -5.77 -5.29
CA PRO A 206 -28.59 -5.96 -3.89
C PRO A 206 -28.24 -7.34 -3.32
N LEU A 207 -28.36 -8.41 -4.13
CA LEU A 207 -28.01 -9.76 -3.73
C LEU A 207 -26.50 -9.92 -3.52
N ALA A 208 -25.68 -9.40 -4.46
CA ALA A 208 -24.21 -9.43 -4.33
C ALA A 208 -23.77 -8.70 -3.05
N ARG A 209 -24.33 -7.52 -2.78
CA ARG A 209 -24.07 -6.76 -1.55
C ARG A 209 -24.42 -7.56 -0.29
N ALA A 210 -25.59 -8.20 -0.27
CA ALA A 210 -26.02 -9.00 0.86
C ALA A 210 -25.09 -10.21 1.09
N ILE A 211 -24.61 -10.87 0.03
CA ILE A 211 -23.65 -11.96 0.10
C ILE A 211 -22.31 -11.48 0.64
N ILE A 212 -21.79 -10.35 0.16
CA ILE A 212 -20.52 -9.78 0.62
C ILE A 212 -20.59 -9.35 2.09
N GLU A 213 -21.73 -8.80 2.53
CA GLU A 213 -21.92 -8.51 3.96
C GLU A 213 -21.82 -9.78 4.82
N GLN A 214 -22.45 -10.88 4.39
CA GLN A 214 -22.38 -12.14 5.10
C GLN A 214 -20.99 -12.78 5.03
N ARG A 215 -20.28 -12.63 3.91
CA ARG A 215 -18.86 -12.99 3.79
C ARG A 215 -18.00 -12.26 4.82
N ARG A 216 -18.15 -10.94 4.93
CA ARG A 216 -17.44 -10.14 5.92
C ARG A 216 -17.72 -10.62 7.34
N ASP A 217 -18.97 -10.92 7.66
CA ASP A 217 -19.38 -11.37 8.99
C ASP A 217 -18.69 -12.68 9.41
N ILE A 218 -18.56 -13.67 8.51
CA ILE A 218 -17.83 -14.93 8.82
C ILE A 218 -16.31 -14.74 8.85
N LEU A 219 -15.77 -13.82 8.06
CA LEU A 219 -14.34 -13.50 8.11
C LEU A 219 -13.98 -12.67 9.34
N TRP A 220 -14.95 -11.95 9.92
CA TRP A 220 -14.81 -11.23 11.17
C TRP A 220 -14.67 -12.22 12.35
N SER A 221 -15.58 -13.16 12.41
CA SER A 221 -15.53 -14.26 13.39
C SER A 221 -16.32 -15.47 12.90
N GLN A 222 -15.77 -16.67 13.09
CA GLN A 222 -16.43 -17.96 12.81
C GLN A 222 -17.73 -18.12 13.60
N ASP A 223 -17.83 -17.52 14.78
CA ASP A 223 -19.04 -17.55 15.61
C ASP A 223 -20.27 -16.94 14.90
N ASN A 224 -20.07 -16.19 13.83
CA ASN A 224 -21.15 -15.70 12.98
C ASN A 224 -21.74 -16.75 12.04
N ALA A 225 -21.11 -17.94 11.87
CA ALA A 225 -21.55 -18.93 10.88
C ALA A 225 -23.02 -19.31 11.00
N PRO A 226 -23.61 -19.59 12.20
CA PRO A 226 -25.03 -19.92 12.31
C PRO A 226 -25.96 -18.76 11.93
N ARG A 227 -25.53 -17.51 12.22
CA ARG A 227 -26.26 -16.30 11.83
C ARG A 227 -26.21 -16.09 10.32
N THR A 228 -25.04 -16.17 9.74
CA THR A 228 -24.78 -16.06 8.31
C THR A 228 -25.56 -17.10 7.51
N ALA A 229 -25.53 -18.37 7.92
CA ALA A 229 -26.30 -19.44 7.27
C ALA A 229 -27.81 -19.13 7.23
N ARG A 230 -28.38 -18.64 8.35
CA ARG A 230 -29.79 -18.26 8.42
C ARG A 230 -30.13 -17.10 7.49
N LEU A 231 -29.29 -16.08 7.43
CA LEU A 231 -29.49 -14.91 6.57
C LEU A 231 -29.37 -15.28 5.10
N LEU A 232 -28.35 -16.03 4.70
CA LEU A 232 -28.18 -16.50 3.32
C LEU A 232 -29.37 -17.38 2.90
N ARG A 233 -29.89 -18.24 3.80
CA ARG A 233 -31.08 -19.04 3.57
C ARG A 233 -32.32 -18.18 3.37
N ALA A 234 -32.48 -17.11 4.17
CA ALA A 234 -33.61 -16.19 4.06
C ALA A 234 -33.55 -15.40 2.73
N ILE A 235 -32.37 -14.90 2.34
CA ILE A 235 -32.16 -14.18 1.09
C ILE A 235 -32.47 -15.07 -0.13
N SER A 236 -32.13 -16.36 -0.07
CA SER A 236 -32.32 -17.31 -1.18
C SER A 236 -33.59 -18.15 -1.10
N ASN A 237 -34.56 -17.75 -0.24
CA ASN A 237 -35.79 -18.52 -0.02
C ASN A 237 -36.71 -18.59 -1.25
N ARG A 238 -36.66 -17.58 -2.11
CA ARG A 238 -37.36 -17.53 -3.42
C ARG A 238 -36.34 -17.23 -4.50
N PRO A 239 -35.75 -18.26 -5.12
CA PRO A 239 -34.62 -18.08 -6.02
C PRO A 239 -35.03 -17.60 -7.43
N GLU A 240 -36.32 -17.68 -7.78
CA GLU A 240 -36.81 -17.37 -9.12
C GLU A 240 -36.50 -15.91 -9.51
N GLY A 241 -35.72 -15.74 -10.55
CA GLY A 241 -35.31 -14.43 -11.05
C GLY A 241 -34.27 -13.69 -10.18
N LEU A 242 -33.82 -14.30 -9.08
CA LEU A 242 -32.82 -13.70 -8.19
C LEU A 242 -31.39 -14.03 -8.60
N PHE A 243 -31.20 -15.19 -9.22
CA PHE A 243 -29.88 -15.68 -9.67
C PHE A 243 -29.81 -15.72 -11.18
N PRO A 244 -28.63 -15.45 -11.79
CA PRO A 244 -28.42 -15.56 -13.22
C PRO A 244 -28.65 -16.99 -13.76
N GLY A 245 -28.49 -18.00 -12.91
CA GLY A 245 -28.67 -19.41 -13.27
C GLY A 245 -28.70 -20.34 -12.05
N ASP A 246 -29.02 -21.60 -12.30
CA ASP A 246 -29.14 -22.64 -11.25
C ASP A 246 -27.80 -22.93 -10.56
N GLY A 247 -26.68 -22.77 -11.26
CA GLY A 247 -25.34 -23.01 -10.72
C GLY A 247 -25.02 -22.10 -9.55
N GLN A 248 -25.33 -20.82 -9.63
CA GLN A 248 -25.11 -19.84 -8.57
C GLN A 248 -25.97 -20.13 -7.34
N TYR A 249 -27.22 -20.52 -7.56
CA TYR A 249 -28.09 -20.95 -6.44
C TYR A 249 -27.57 -22.21 -5.75
N LEU A 250 -27.11 -23.21 -6.51
CA LEU A 250 -26.52 -24.44 -5.94
C LEU A 250 -25.23 -24.17 -5.20
N ALA A 251 -24.37 -23.28 -5.69
CA ALA A 251 -23.15 -22.85 -5.00
C ALA A 251 -23.48 -22.21 -3.65
N LEU A 252 -24.48 -21.30 -3.62
CA LEU A 252 -24.94 -20.69 -2.37
C LEU A 252 -25.49 -21.73 -1.39
N ARG A 253 -26.27 -22.70 -1.88
CA ARG A 253 -26.82 -23.79 -1.05
C ARG A 253 -25.70 -24.67 -0.46
N ALA A 254 -24.64 -24.96 -1.20
CA ALA A 254 -23.48 -25.68 -0.73
C ALA A 254 -22.74 -24.88 0.37
N ALA A 255 -22.52 -23.59 0.16
CA ALA A 255 -21.93 -22.69 1.15
C ALA A 255 -22.76 -22.66 2.45
N ILE A 256 -24.09 -22.51 2.36
CA ILE A 256 -24.99 -22.56 3.52
C ILE A 256 -24.84 -23.89 4.27
N SER A 257 -24.82 -25.01 3.55
CA SER A 257 -24.67 -26.34 4.17
C SER A 257 -23.34 -26.50 4.88
N SER A 258 -22.27 -25.88 4.38
CA SER A 258 -20.96 -25.87 5.05
C SER A 258 -20.99 -25.03 6.33
N LEU A 259 -21.65 -23.87 6.33
CA LEU A 259 -21.80 -23.00 7.51
C LEU A 259 -22.68 -23.61 8.61
N GLU A 260 -23.56 -24.58 8.27
CA GLU A 260 -24.46 -25.25 9.21
C GLU A 260 -23.83 -26.47 9.92
N ARG A 261 -22.61 -26.84 9.56
CA ARG A 261 -21.88 -27.89 10.26
C ARG A 261 -21.52 -27.44 11.67
N SER A 262 -21.47 -28.39 12.58
CA SER A 262 -21.27 -28.12 14.01
C SER A 262 -19.89 -27.55 14.36
N GLU A 263 -18.90 -27.74 13.51
CA GLU A 263 -17.55 -27.24 13.67
C GLU A 263 -17.07 -26.69 12.33
N LEU A 264 -17.03 -25.35 12.21
CA LEU A 264 -16.45 -24.66 11.07
C LEU A 264 -14.98 -24.35 11.38
N GLY A 265 -14.06 -25.06 10.72
CA GLY A 265 -12.62 -24.77 10.83
C GLY A 265 -12.24 -23.52 10.04
N THR A 266 -11.01 -23.02 10.24
CA THR A 266 -10.51 -21.85 9.51
C THR A 266 -10.41 -22.10 8.00
N VAL A 267 -10.03 -23.30 7.59
CA VAL A 267 -9.93 -23.67 6.17
C VAL A 267 -11.32 -23.68 5.52
N GLU A 268 -12.29 -24.33 6.16
CA GLU A 268 -13.66 -24.37 5.66
C GLU A 268 -14.32 -23.00 5.63
N ARG A 269 -14.02 -22.12 6.60
CA ARG A 269 -14.44 -20.72 6.59
C ARG A 269 -13.89 -19.99 5.38
N ASP A 270 -12.59 -20.15 5.09
CA ASP A 270 -11.92 -19.49 3.99
C ASP A 270 -12.44 -19.99 2.64
N ASP A 271 -12.69 -21.29 2.50
CA ASP A 271 -13.31 -21.88 1.31
C ASP A 271 -14.73 -21.32 1.08
N VAL A 272 -15.55 -21.28 2.13
CA VAL A 272 -16.90 -20.68 2.04
C VAL A 272 -16.80 -19.19 1.69
N SER A 273 -15.87 -18.47 2.30
CA SER A 273 -15.64 -17.06 2.01
C SER A 273 -15.27 -16.83 0.54
N LYS A 274 -14.44 -17.71 -0.04
CA LYS A 274 -14.08 -17.65 -1.46
C LYS A 274 -15.28 -17.93 -2.36
N VAL A 275 -16.07 -18.96 -2.06
CA VAL A 275 -17.30 -19.26 -2.82
C VAL A 275 -18.27 -18.08 -2.78
N LEU A 276 -18.44 -17.43 -1.62
CA LEU A 276 -19.31 -16.25 -1.51
C LEU A 276 -18.78 -15.05 -2.29
N TRP A 277 -17.47 -14.88 -2.35
CA TRP A 277 -16.82 -13.84 -3.14
C TRP A 277 -17.05 -14.06 -4.65
N ASP A 278 -16.70 -15.23 -5.15
CA ASP A 278 -16.84 -15.58 -6.56
C ASP A 278 -18.31 -15.48 -6.99
N LEU A 279 -19.24 -15.94 -6.17
CA LEU A 279 -20.67 -15.83 -6.41
C LEU A 279 -21.15 -14.38 -6.48
N ALA A 280 -20.68 -13.52 -5.60
CA ALA A 280 -21.05 -12.11 -5.61
C ALA A 280 -20.54 -11.40 -6.88
N ILE A 281 -19.34 -11.74 -7.34
CA ILE A 281 -18.79 -11.23 -8.60
C ILE A 281 -19.62 -11.69 -9.79
N GLU A 282 -19.93 -12.97 -9.89
CA GLU A 282 -20.74 -13.52 -10.98
C GLU A 282 -22.13 -12.86 -11.06
N ILE A 283 -22.75 -12.59 -9.91
CA ILE A 283 -24.04 -11.91 -9.86
C ILE A 283 -23.92 -10.45 -10.30
N GLU A 284 -22.89 -9.74 -9.81
CA GLU A 284 -22.66 -8.33 -10.16
C GLU A 284 -22.34 -8.17 -11.65
N ASP A 285 -21.40 -8.95 -12.16
CA ASP A 285 -20.96 -8.87 -13.56
C ASP A 285 -22.05 -9.34 -14.53
N GLY A 286 -22.84 -10.34 -14.13
CA GLY A 286 -24.00 -10.79 -14.89
C GLY A 286 -25.09 -9.72 -14.97
N ALA A 287 -25.40 -9.04 -13.88
CA ALA A 287 -26.35 -7.94 -13.86
C ALA A 287 -25.88 -6.74 -14.69
N LEU A 288 -24.60 -6.40 -14.60
CA LEU A 288 -24.00 -5.33 -15.39
C LEU A 288 -24.04 -5.64 -16.89
N ALA A 289 -23.75 -6.89 -17.29
CA ALA A 289 -23.83 -7.32 -18.68
C ALA A 289 -25.27 -7.22 -19.24
N VAL A 290 -26.27 -7.61 -18.45
CA VAL A 290 -27.68 -7.47 -18.82
C VAL A 290 -28.06 -6.01 -18.98
N ALA A 291 -27.72 -5.15 -17.98
CA ALA A 291 -28.02 -3.72 -18.04
C ALA A 291 -27.38 -3.03 -19.26
N LEU A 292 -26.14 -3.40 -19.59
CA LEU A 292 -25.44 -2.88 -20.78
C LEU A 292 -26.14 -3.28 -22.08
N GLU A 293 -26.59 -4.53 -22.18
CA GLU A 293 -27.30 -5.03 -23.36
C GLU A 293 -28.69 -4.36 -23.49
N GLU A 294 -29.40 -4.14 -22.39
CA GLU A 294 -30.66 -3.38 -22.38
C GLU A 294 -30.46 -1.94 -22.85
N LEU A 295 -29.41 -1.26 -22.33
CA LEU A 295 -29.06 0.10 -22.75
C LEU A 295 -28.73 0.15 -24.25
N ARG A 296 -27.97 -0.82 -24.75
CA ARG A 296 -27.65 -0.92 -26.19
C ARG A 296 -28.91 -1.09 -27.04
N ARG A 297 -29.80 -2.00 -26.65
CA ARG A 297 -31.08 -2.21 -27.34
C ARG A 297 -32.00 -1.00 -27.33
N ALA A 298 -32.10 -0.32 -26.18
CA ALA A 298 -32.89 0.91 -26.06
C ALA A 298 -32.32 2.01 -26.98
N ARG A 299 -31.00 2.17 -27.00
CA ARG A 299 -30.31 3.12 -27.91
C ARG A 299 -30.56 2.80 -29.39
N GLU A 300 -30.46 1.53 -29.77
CA GLU A 300 -30.70 1.09 -31.17
C GLU A 300 -32.15 1.34 -31.61
N ARG A 301 -33.13 1.02 -30.74
CA ARG A 301 -34.54 1.30 -31.00
C ARG A 301 -34.82 2.78 -31.16
N LEU A 302 -34.28 3.62 -30.27
CA LEU A 302 -34.43 5.08 -30.37
C LEU A 302 -33.80 5.62 -31.67
N ALA A 303 -32.61 5.18 -32.02
CA ALA A 303 -31.94 5.61 -33.25
C ALA A 303 -32.68 5.16 -34.52
N GLU A 304 -33.28 3.99 -34.51
CA GLU A 304 -34.07 3.48 -35.63
C GLU A 304 -35.40 4.26 -35.80
N ALA A 305 -36.09 4.51 -34.69
CA ALA A 305 -37.32 5.31 -34.69
C ALA A 305 -37.07 6.73 -35.24
N MET A 306 -35.95 7.35 -34.81
CA MET A 306 -35.55 8.67 -35.35
C MET A 306 -35.29 8.63 -36.88
N ARG A 307 -34.67 7.56 -37.39
CA ARG A 307 -34.43 7.40 -38.83
C ARG A 307 -35.70 7.16 -39.65
N GLN A 308 -36.67 6.45 -39.05
CA GLN A 308 -37.95 6.13 -39.72
C GLN A 308 -38.98 7.24 -39.60
N GLY A 309 -38.69 8.33 -38.88
CA GLY A 309 -39.60 9.47 -38.73
C GLY A 309 -40.77 9.18 -37.79
N ALA A 310 -40.50 8.49 -36.69
CA ALA A 310 -41.50 8.17 -35.66
C ALA A 310 -42.17 9.43 -35.10
N THR A 311 -43.37 9.26 -34.57
CA THR A 311 -44.16 10.35 -33.99
C THR A 311 -43.49 10.93 -32.75
N PRO A 312 -43.78 12.19 -32.38
CA PRO A 312 -43.27 12.79 -31.15
C PRO A 312 -43.56 11.98 -29.89
N GLU A 313 -44.71 11.35 -29.81
CA GLU A 313 -45.20 10.53 -28.69
C GLU A 313 -44.33 9.23 -28.60
N GLU A 314 -44.10 8.56 -29.75
CA GLU A 314 -43.25 7.37 -29.81
C GLU A 314 -41.80 7.68 -29.45
N LEU A 315 -41.26 8.80 -29.92
CA LEU A 315 -39.89 9.23 -29.56
C LEU A 315 -39.78 9.53 -28.07
N GLN A 316 -40.80 10.16 -27.47
CA GLN A 316 -40.80 10.42 -26.03
C GLN A 316 -40.78 9.12 -25.22
N GLN A 317 -41.59 8.14 -25.58
CA GLN A 317 -41.60 6.83 -24.92
C GLN A 317 -40.22 6.13 -25.02
N LEU A 318 -39.61 6.09 -26.21
CA LEU A 318 -38.32 5.47 -26.43
C LEU A 318 -37.19 6.23 -25.68
N MET A 319 -37.29 7.56 -25.55
CA MET A 319 -36.34 8.33 -24.76
C MET A 319 -36.49 8.02 -23.25
N ASP A 320 -37.66 7.77 -22.77
CA ASP A 320 -37.90 7.40 -21.36
C ASP A 320 -37.38 5.99 -21.09
N GLU A 321 -37.59 5.03 -22.02
CA GLU A 321 -36.98 3.69 -21.96
C GLU A 321 -35.44 3.76 -21.96
N TYR A 322 -34.85 4.59 -22.81
CA TYR A 322 -33.41 4.78 -22.87
C TYR A 322 -32.87 5.39 -21.55
N ARG A 323 -33.57 6.37 -20.97
CA ARG A 323 -33.19 6.96 -19.69
C ARG A 323 -33.28 5.95 -18.53
N GLU A 324 -34.28 5.08 -18.56
CA GLU A 324 -34.44 4.01 -17.58
C GLU A 324 -33.30 3.00 -17.70
N ALA A 325 -33.01 2.50 -18.91
CA ALA A 325 -31.90 1.60 -19.14
C ALA A 325 -30.54 2.22 -18.74
N MET A 326 -30.36 3.54 -19.00
CA MET A 326 -29.16 4.26 -18.57
C MET A 326 -29.07 4.34 -17.03
N ARG A 327 -30.17 4.58 -16.32
CA ARG A 327 -30.15 4.57 -14.85
C ARG A 327 -29.84 3.21 -14.25
N ASN A 328 -30.30 2.14 -14.90
CA ASN A 328 -30.04 0.77 -14.45
C ASN A 328 -28.56 0.36 -14.70
N TYR A 329 -27.91 0.96 -15.69
CA TYR A 329 -26.52 0.71 -16.01
C TYR A 329 -25.53 1.54 -15.14
N MET A 330 -25.90 2.76 -14.74
CA MET A 330 -25.08 3.65 -13.91
C MET A 330 -25.19 3.36 -12.41
#